data_2866daae9b1042179cf85e7f6ffc1b13
#
_entry.id   2866daae9b1042179cf85e7f6ffc1b13
#
_cell.length_a   1.000
_cell.length_b   1.000
_cell.length_c   1.000
_cell.angle_alpha   90.00
_cell.angle_beta   90.00
_cell.angle_gamma   90.00
#
_symmetry.space_group_name_H-M   'P 1'
#
loop_
_entity.id
_entity.type
_entity.pdbx_description
1 polymer ?
#
loop_
_entity_poly.entity_id
_entity_poly.type
_entity_poly.pdbx_seq_one_letter_code
_entity_poly.pdbx_strand_id
1 'polypeptide(L)'
;MTDGLDRPALPGAEYLVGAVDGHVHCCPHINRRTVTVFDAVRAAAAAGMRGIGLMDVFANSSGIAALAKRELGHLGVDVFGGIILEPYVGGLSPRSVRTAIGMGYSAGGARFVSLPCHHTAFVARSERRSPLYVETCLSIPESGELPDPIPEIIDLCIEADIVFNLGHLAGVEAVRVADSAARRGCRRMLAPAGYLTSDEATAIAATGCVLEFSFFVFSHATEVGQTMIDAERHRFPRADFASAVDIITKLGPDGIIVQSDSGAVILPPPVEALREFVMMFEGSGISAEALRRMVGENPARLFKVASTDVAR
;
A
#
# COMPACT_ATOMS: atom_id res chain seq x y z
N MET A 1 4.61 -16.82 -40.75
CA MET A 1 5.71 -17.50 -40.00
C MET A 1 6.42 -16.39 -39.24
N THR A 2 5.99 -16.12 -38.02
CA THR A 2 6.70 -15.23 -37.08
C THR A 2 7.58 -16.14 -36.29
N ASP A 3 8.90 -16.13 -36.62
CA ASP A 3 9.92 -16.76 -35.81
C ASP A 3 9.71 -16.32 -34.35
N GLY A 4 9.31 -17.28 -33.51
CA GLY A 4 9.31 -17.12 -32.08
C GLY A 4 10.76 -16.96 -31.63
N LEU A 5 11.25 -15.73 -31.64
CA LEU A 5 12.43 -15.39 -30.88
C LEU A 5 12.08 -15.71 -29.42
N ASP A 6 12.65 -16.80 -28.94
CA ASP A 6 12.65 -17.23 -27.57
C ASP A 6 13.36 -16.10 -26.78
N ARG A 7 12.62 -15.02 -26.46
CA ARG A 7 13.18 -13.91 -25.70
C ARG A 7 13.37 -14.41 -24.29
N PRO A 8 14.57 -14.32 -23.74
CA PRO A 8 14.78 -14.69 -22.35
C PRO A 8 13.82 -13.88 -21.47
N ALA A 9 13.28 -14.50 -20.42
CA ALA A 9 12.45 -13.81 -19.46
C ALA A 9 13.18 -12.55 -18.96
N LEU A 10 12.43 -11.47 -18.74
CA LEU A 10 13.02 -10.24 -18.21
C LEU A 10 13.60 -10.53 -16.82
N PRO A 11 14.80 -10.05 -16.50
CA PRO A 11 15.37 -10.17 -15.16
C PRO A 11 14.36 -9.71 -14.08
N GLY A 12 14.21 -10.45 -13.00
CA GLY A 12 13.26 -10.16 -11.92
C GLY A 12 11.82 -10.60 -12.17
N ALA A 13 11.48 -11.11 -13.37
CA ALA A 13 10.13 -11.60 -13.67
C ALA A 13 9.77 -12.84 -12.83
N GLU A 14 10.74 -13.63 -12.42
CA GLU A 14 10.59 -14.81 -11.55
C GLU A 14 10.07 -14.47 -10.15
N TYR A 15 10.25 -13.24 -9.68
CA TYR A 15 9.71 -12.76 -8.40
C TYR A 15 8.24 -12.35 -8.49
N LEU A 16 7.74 -12.09 -9.70
CA LEU A 16 6.34 -11.71 -9.90
C LEU A 16 5.40 -12.91 -9.85
N VAL A 17 5.92 -14.12 -10.10
CA VAL A 17 5.12 -15.33 -10.04
C VAL A 17 4.66 -15.59 -8.61
N GLY A 18 3.35 -15.55 -8.38
CA GLY A 18 2.75 -15.65 -7.06
C GLY A 18 2.81 -14.37 -6.21
N ALA A 19 3.34 -13.27 -6.74
CA ALA A 19 3.39 -11.99 -6.04
C ALA A 19 1.99 -11.40 -5.80
N VAL A 20 1.91 -10.55 -4.78
CA VAL A 20 0.73 -9.74 -4.45
C VAL A 20 1.18 -8.29 -4.29
N ASP A 21 0.70 -7.42 -5.16
CA ASP A 21 0.90 -5.98 -5.04
C ASP A 21 -0.34 -5.33 -4.45
N GLY A 22 -0.30 -5.05 -3.16
CA GLY A 22 -1.41 -4.45 -2.42
C GLY A 22 -1.57 -2.94 -2.62
N HIS A 23 -0.68 -2.30 -3.40
CA HIS A 23 -0.61 -0.85 -3.52
C HIS A 23 -0.51 -0.40 -4.99
N VAL A 24 -1.64 -0.46 -5.69
CA VAL A 24 -1.72 -0.14 -7.12
C VAL A 24 -2.69 1.01 -7.36
N HIS A 25 -2.28 1.99 -8.17
CA HIS A 25 -3.09 3.14 -8.58
C HIS A 25 -3.51 3.02 -10.06
N CYS A 26 -4.82 3.07 -10.33
CA CYS A 26 -5.38 2.86 -11.67
C CYS A 26 -6.38 3.94 -12.05
N CYS A 27 -6.72 4.03 -13.35
CA CYS A 27 -7.94 4.70 -13.82
C CYS A 27 -9.17 3.80 -13.64
N PRO A 28 -10.38 4.34 -13.36
CA PRO A 28 -10.71 5.78 -13.33
C PRO A 28 -10.10 6.50 -12.12
N HIS A 29 -9.59 7.70 -12.32
CA HIS A 29 -9.00 8.55 -11.30
C HIS A 29 -8.99 10.00 -11.78
N ILE A 30 -9.03 11.00 -10.89
CA ILE A 30 -9.00 12.40 -11.28
C ILE A 30 -7.67 12.82 -11.94
N ASN A 31 -6.55 12.23 -11.51
CA ASN A 31 -5.27 12.39 -12.17
C ASN A 31 -5.02 11.27 -13.18
N ARG A 32 -4.24 11.55 -14.22
CA ARG A 32 -3.88 10.55 -15.25
C ARG A 32 -3.10 9.39 -14.62
N ARG A 33 -3.45 8.17 -15.05
CA ARG A 33 -2.77 6.93 -14.66
C ARG A 33 -2.23 6.20 -15.89
N THR A 34 -1.21 5.36 -15.69
CA THR A 34 -0.59 4.57 -16.77
C THR A 34 -1.49 3.44 -17.25
N VAL A 35 -2.37 2.94 -16.39
CA VAL A 35 -3.23 1.78 -16.66
C VAL A 35 -4.64 2.00 -16.15
N THR A 36 -5.61 1.34 -16.79
CA THR A 36 -6.96 1.15 -16.21
C THR A 36 -6.92 0.00 -15.19
N VAL A 37 -7.95 -0.09 -14.35
CA VAL A 37 -8.10 -1.25 -13.42
C VAL A 37 -8.04 -2.58 -14.18
N PHE A 38 -8.73 -2.67 -15.32
CA PHE A 38 -8.76 -3.91 -16.11
C PHE A 38 -7.41 -4.24 -16.77
N ASP A 39 -6.65 -3.22 -17.18
CA ASP A 39 -5.31 -3.42 -17.75
C ASP A 39 -4.33 -3.88 -16.67
N ALA A 40 -4.43 -3.32 -15.45
CA ALA A 40 -3.61 -3.74 -14.31
C ALA A 40 -3.87 -5.22 -13.96
N VAL A 41 -5.15 -5.66 -13.93
CA VAL A 41 -5.50 -7.07 -13.68
C VAL A 41 -4.93 -7.98 -14.76
N ARG A 42 -5.06 -7.61 -16.05
CA ARG A 42 -4.52 -8.41 -17.16
C ARG A 42 -2.99 -8.48 -17.13
N ALA A 43 -2.33 -7.36 -16.84
CA ALA A 43 -0.87 -7.32 -16.71
C ALA A 43 -0.38 -8.18 -15.55
N ALA A 44 -1.04 -8.10 -14.39
CA ALA A 44 -0.75 -8.95 -13.23
C ALA A 44 -0.92 -10.44 -13.55
N ALA A 45 -2.02 -10.81 -14.23
CA ALA A 45 -2.26 -12.18 -14.68
C ALA A 45 -1.16 -12.67 -15.64
N ALA A 46 -0.78 -11.85 -16.62
CA ALA A 46 0.27 -12.18 -17.59
C ALA A 46 1.64 -12.36 -16.91
N ALA A 47 1.91 -11.66 -15.81
CA ALA A 47 3.11 -11.79 -14.99
C ALA A 47 3.04 -12.97 -13.99
N GLY A 48 1.92 -13.70 -13.92
CA GLY A 48 1.73 -14.78 -12.96
C GLY A 48 1.51 -14.31 -11.52
N MET A 49 1.15 -13.04 -11.32
CA MET A 49 0.84 -12.52 -10.00
C MET A 49 -0.47 -13.11 -9.45
N ARG A 50 -0.57 -13.19 -8.15
CA ARG A 50 -1.71 -13.78 -7.44
C ARG A 50 -2.75 -12.77 -6.99
N GLY A 51 -2.37 -11.52 -6.80
CA GLY A 51 -3.30 -10.50 -6.36
C GLY A 51 -2.83 -9.08 -6.57
N ILE A 52 -3.78 -8.17 -6.68
CA ILE A 52 -3.55 -6.72 -6.68
C ILE A 52 -4.56 -6.01 -5.77
N GLY A 53 -4.07 -5.01 -5.04
CA GLY A 53 -4.86 -4.11 -4.19
C GLY A 53 -4.96 -2.72 -4.83
N LEU A 54 -6.19 -2.25 -5.02
CA LEU A 54 -6.43 -0.94 -5.60
C LEU A 54 -6.47 0.12 -4.51
N MET A 55 -5.55 1.07 -4.53
CA MET A 55 -5.53 2.21 -3.62
C MET A 55 -5.93 3.50 -4.36
N ASP A 56 -6.79 4.29 -3.74
CA ASP A 56 -7.24 5.56 -4.28
C ASP A 56 -7.46 6.55 -3.12
N VAL A 57 -6.82 7.71 -3.22
CA VAL A 57 -6.95 8.78 -2.22
C VAL A 57 -8.23 9.61 -2.38
N PHE A 58 -8.92 9.49 -3.52
CA PHE A 58 -10.10 10.28 -3.86
C PHE A 58 -11.39 9.45 -3.90
N ALA A 59 -11.28 8.13 -3.80
CA ALA A 59 -12.44 7.25 -3.86
C ALA A 59 -12.29 6.02 -2.97
N ASN A 60 -13.43 5.48 -2.54
CA ASN A 60 -13.49 4.13 -1.99
C ASN A 60 -13.33 3.13 -3.16
N SER A 61 -12.21 2.43 -3.20
CA SER A 61 -11.88 1.49 -4.29
C SER A 61 -12.53 0.11 -4.13
N SER A 62 -13.24 -0.17 -3.02
CA SER A 62 -13.82 -1.50 -2.77
C SER A 62 -14.82 -1.91 -3.85
N GLY A 63 -15.66 -0.97 -4.33
CA GLY A 63 -16.68 -1.25 -5.35
C GLY A 63 -16.08 -1.58 -6.71
N ILE A 64 -15.10 -0.79 -7.15
CA ILE A 64 -14.44 -1.05 -8.44
C ILE A 64 -13.59 -2.32 -8.40
N ALA A 65 -12.97 -2.63 -7.26
CA ALA A 65 -12.25 -3.89 -7.06
C ALA A 65 -13.19 -5.09 -7.13
N ALA A 66 -14.36 -5.02 -6.49
CA ALA A 66 -15.38 -6.06 -6.56
C ALA A 66 -15.88 -6.27 -8.01
N LEU A 67 -16.11 -5.19 -8.76
CA LEU A 67 -16.48 -5.26 -10.16
C LEU A 67 -15.37 -5.92 -11.00
N ALA A 68 -14.13 -5.47 -10.86
CA ALA A 68 -12.99 -6.03 -11.59
C ALA A 68 -12.79 -7.53 -11.27
N LYS A 69 -12.91 -7.91 -10.00
CA LYS A 69 -12.84 -9.32 -9.57
C LYS A 69 -13.96 -10.16 -10.20
N ARG A 70 -15.17 -9.64 -10.28
CA ARG A 70 -16.30 -10.32 -10.94
C ARG A 70 -16.07 -10.54 -12.43
N GLU A 71 -15.59 -9.51 -13.12
CA GLU A 71 -15.43 -9.54 -14.59
C GLU A 71 -14.17 -10.31 -15.02
N LEU A 72 -13.08 -10.21 -14.26
CA LEU A 72 -11.77 -10.75 -14.63
C LEU A 72 -11.26 -11.84 -13.67
N GLY A 73 -12.05 -12.29 -12.71
CA GLY A 73 -11.64 -13.32 -11.74
C GLY A 73 -11.22 -14.66 -12.38
N HIS A 74 -11.70 -14.94 -13.60
CA HIS A 74 -11.30 -16.10 -14.39
C HIS A 74 -9.80 -16.07 -14.78
N LEU A 75 -9.12 -14.92 -14.67
CA LEU A 75 -7.68 -14.79 -14.90
C LEU A 75 -6.82 -15.25 -13.70
N GLY A 76 -7.45 -15.63 -12.58
CA GLY A 76 -6.75 -16.16 -11.40
C GLY A 76 -6.09 -15.10 -10.52
N VAL A 77 -6.29 -13.80 -10.78
CA VAL A 77 -5.80 -12.70 -9.94
C VAL A 77 -6.89 -12.29 -8.95
N ASP A 78 -6.58 -12.28 -7.67
CA ASP A 78 -7.46 -11.72 -6.66
C ASP A 78 -7.36 -10.19 -6.65
N VAL A 79 -8.50 -9.50 -6.83
CA VAL A 79 -8.57 -8.04 -6.86
C VAL A 79 -9.30 -7.57 -5.62
N PHE A 80 -8.69 -6.67 -4.88
CA PHE A 80 -9.27 -6.11 -3.66
C PHE A 80 -9.06 -4.59 -3.60
N GLY A 81 -9.83 -3.93 -2.75
CA GLY A 81 -9.76 -2.50 -2.54
C GLY A 81 -10.02 -2.15 -1.09
N GLY A 82 -10.13 -0.86 -0.82
CA GLY A 82 -10.39 -0.32 0.50
C GLY A 82 -10.64 1.17 0.45
N ILE A 83 -10.41 1.84 1.56
CA ILE A 83 -10.59 3.28 1.68
C ILE A 83 -9.39 3.91 2.39
N ILE A 84 -8.89 5.00 1.84
CA ILE A 84 -7.94 5.91 2.50
C ILE A 84 -8.75 7.08 3.01
N LEU A 85 -8.67 7.36 4.31
CA LEU A 85 -9.56 8.30 4.99
C LEU A 85 -9.14 9.78 4.77
N GLU A 86 -8.95 10.14 3.51
CA GLU A 86 -8.72 11.52 3.10
C GLU A 86 -9.99 12.37 3.23
N PRO A 87 -9.89 13.69 3.39
CA PRO A 87 -11.05 14.58 3.42
C PRO A 87 -11.99 14.42 2.23
N TYR A 88 -11.44 14.09 1.06
CA TYR A 88 -12.18 13.90 -0.20
C TYR A 88 -13.17 12.73 -0.17
N VAL A 89 -12.95 11.75 0.70
CA VAL A 89 -13.84 10.59 0.89
C VAL A 89 -14.60 10.63 2.21
N GLY A 90 -14.60 11.79 2.88
CA GLY A 90 -15.31 12.01 4.14
C GLY A 90 -14.41 12.03 5.38
N GLY A 91 -13.09 11.98 5.23
CA GLY A 91 -12.11 12.06 6.32
C GLY A 91 -12.18 10.87 7.27
N LEU A 92 -11.80 11.10 8.54
CA LEU A 92 -11.85 10.09 9.61
C LEU A 92 -13.30 9.80 10.00
N SER A 93 -14.00 9.01 9.20
CA SER A 93 -15.42 8.71 9.34
C SER A 93 -15.69 7.23 9.53
N PRO A 94 -16.13 6.77 10.72
CA PRO A 94 -16.58 5.38 10.91
C PRO A 94 -17.71 4.97 9.96
N ARG A 95 -18.57 5.92 9.54
CA ARG A 95 -19.60 5.65 8.53
C ARG A 95 -19.02 5.31 7.17
N SER A 96 -17.99 6.04 6.72
CA SER A 96 -17.28 5.76 5.47
C SER A 96 -16.60 4.39 5.54
N VAL A 97 -16.00 4.03 6.68
CA VAL A 97 -15.41 2.71 6.93
C VAL A 97 -16.46 1.60 6.83
N ARG A 98 -17.62 1.73 7.53
CA ARG A 98 -18.72 0.75 7.44
C ARG A 98 -19.24 0.60 6.01
N THR A 99 -19.35 1.72 5.27
CA THR A 99 -19.73 1.69 3.86
C THR A 99 -18.70 0.92 3.02
N ALA A 100 -17.40 1.17 3.22
CA ALA A 100 -16.34 0.48 2.50
C ALA A 100 -16.32 -1.04 2.79
N ILE A 101 -16.50 -1.44 4.05
CA ILE A 101 -16.58 -2.84 4.46
C ILE A 101 -17.78 -3.54 3.81
N GLY A 102 -18.94 -2.86 3.70
CA GLY A 102 -20.15 -3.42 3.11
C GLY A 102 -20.19 -3.36 1.57
N MET A 103 -19.26 -2.64 0.93
CA MET A 103 -19.32 -2.40 -0.51
C MET A 103 -18.71 -3.56 -1.31
N GLY A 104 -19.55 -4.45 -1.82
CA GLY A 104 -19.14 -5.58 -2.64
C GLY A 104 -20.32 -6.48 -3.01
N TYR A 105 -20.04 -7.55 -3.75
CA TYR A 105 -21.05 -8.58 -4.06
C TYR A 105 -21.09 -9.62 -2.93
N SER A 106 -22.15 -9.64 -2.14
CA SER A 106 -22.51 -10.66 -1.14
C SER A 106 -21.53 -10.90 0.03
N ALA A 107 -20.27 -10.62 -0.11
CA ALA A 107 -19.23 -10.60 0.90
C ALA A 107 -17.94 -10.03 0.31
N GLY A 108 -17.18 -9.30 1.07
CA GLY A 108 -15.86 -8.86 0.66
C GLY A 108 -15.84 -7.46 0.04
N GLY A 109 -16.19 -6.47 0.82
CA GLY A 109 -15.91 -5.07 0.53
C GLY A 109 -14.43 -4.75 0.76
N ALA A 110 -14.16 -3.72 1.55
CA ALA A 110 -12.79 -3.30 1.84
C ALA A 110 -11.96 -4.42 2.48
N ARG A 111 -10.72 -4.57 2.03
CA ARG A 111 -9.69 -5.38 2.70
C ARG A 111 -8.67 -4.54 3.47
N PHE A 112 -8.73 -3.25 3.31
CA PHE A 112 -7.95 -2.31 4.11
C PHE A 112 -8.74 -1.03 4.38
N VAL A 113 -8.38 -0.39 5.47
CA VAL A 113 -8.73 0.99 5.81
C VAL A 113 -7.42 1.69 6.17
N SER A 114 -7.13 2.79 5.52
CA SER A 114 -5.94 3.60 5.80
C SER A 114 -6.32 4.91 6.47
N LEU A 115 -5.54 5.32 7.47
CA LEU A 115 -5.48 6.71 7.87
C LEU A 115 -5.02 7.57 6.68
N PRO A 116 -5.19 8.90 6.73
CA PRO A 116 -4.79 9.79 5.64
C PRO A 116 -3.33 9.60 5.21
N CYS A 117 -3.09 9.71 3.89
CA CYS A 117 -1.76 9.68 3.31
C CYS A 117 -1.25 11.08 2.97
N HIS A 118 -2.13 11.98 2.52
CA HIS A 118 -1.77 13.35 2.17
C HIS A 118 -2.17 14.37 3.24
N HIS A 119 -3.32 14.20 3.85
CA HIS A 119 -3.84 15.14 4.85
C HIS A 119 -3.36 14.80 6.27
N THR A 120 -2.03 14.66 6.41
CA THR A 120 -1.34 14.51 7.70
C THR A 120 -0.42 15.70 7.95
N ALA A 121 -0.23 16.07 9.21
CA ALA A 121 0.65 17.17 9.57
C ALA A 121 2.11 16.91 9.15
N PHE A 122 2.54 15.64 9.15
CA PHE A 122 3.86 15.21 8.68
C PHE A 122 4.04 15.55 7.20
N VAL A 123 3.14 15.10 6.34
CA VAL A 123 3.21 15.35 4.90
C VAL A 123 3.07 16.84 4.59
N ALA A 124 2.10 17.51 5.18
CA ALA A 124 1.89 18.94 4.97
C ALA A 124 3.12 19.80 5.33
N ARG A 125 3.84 19.44 6.41
CA ARG A 125 5.10 20.09 6.77
C ARG A 125 6.23 19.80 5.77
N SER A 126 6.35 18.55 5.32
CA SER A 126 7.36 18.16 4.32
C SER A 126 7.17 18.89 3.00
N GLU A 127 5.92 19.14 2.62
CA GLU A 127 5.53 19.91 1.44
C GLU A 127 5.59 21.42 1.64
N ARG A 128 5.90 21.89 2.85
CA ARG A 128 5.96 23.31 3.22
C ARG A 128 4.62 24.03 3.01
N ARG A 129 3.50 23.35 3.34
CA ARG A 129 2.17 23.94 3.33
C ARG A 129 2.06 25.03 4.39
N SER A 130 1.07 25.92 4.22
CA SER A 130 0.84 27.01 5.19
C SER A 130 0.52 26.44 6.59
N PRO A 131 0.87 27.17 7.68
CA PRO A 131 0.53 26.75 9.03
C PRO A 131 -0.98 26.46 9.22
N LEU A 132 -1.85 27.28 8.62
CA LEU A 132 -3.30 27.08 8.67
C LEU A 132 -3.72 25.77 8.00
N TYR A 133 -3.06 25.35 6.90
CA TYR A 133 -3.32 24.05 6.28
C TYR A 133 -2.85 22.91 7.19
N VAL A 134 -1.66 23.02 7.77
CA VAL A 134 -1.13 22.01 8.69
C VAL A 134 -2.05 21.78 9.89
N GLU A 135 -2.66 22.84 10.42
CA GLU A 135 -3.63 22.76 11.54
C GLU A 135 -4.89 21.97 11.20
N THR A 136 -5.26 21.86 9.93
CA THR A 136 -6.41 21.05 9.48
C THR A 136 -6.08 19.57 9.31
N CYS A 137 -4.79 19.22 9.29
CA CYS A 137 -4.31 17.88 9.00
C CYS A 137 -4.31 16.98 10.24
N LEU A 138 -4.39 15.66 10.00
CA LEU A 138 -4.25 14.68 11.07
C LEU A 138 -2.88 14.80 11.74
N SER A 139 -2.88 14.88 13.05
CA SER A 139 -1.72 14.80 13.92
C SER A 139 -2.09 13.97 15.15
N ILE A 140 -1.15 13.17 15.63
CA ILE A 140 -1.33 12.34 16.82
C ILE A 140 -0.62 13.00 18.01
N PRO A 141 -1.32 13.31 19.11
CA PRO A 141 -0.69 13.89 20.29
C PRO A 141 0.42 13.02 20.85
N GLU A 142 1.45 13.59 21.46
CA GLU A 142 2.58 12.86 22.03
C GLU A 142 2.20 11.97 23.23
N SER A 143 1.10 12.26 23.93
CA SER A 143 0.62 11.52 25.10
C SER A 143 -0.91 11.45 25.14
N GLY A 144 -1.45 10.63 26.03
CA GLY A 144 -2.90 10.44 26.16
C GLY A 144 -3.47 9.41 25.20
N GLU A 145 -4.77 9.40 25.06
CA GLU A 145 -5.49 8.52 24.12
C GLU A 145 -5.36 9.00 22.67
N LEU A 146 -5.61 8.10 21.72
CA LEU A 146 -5.68 8.49 20.31
C LEU A 146 -6.90 9.40 20.10
N PRO A 147 -6.80 10.39 19.19
CA PRO A 147 -7.93 11.25 18.87
C PRO A 147 -9.13 10.45 18.32
N ASP A 148 -10.34 10.87 18.71
CA ASP A 148 -11.57 10.39 18.08
C ASP A 148 -11.58 10.78 16.58
N PRO A 149 -12.10 9.92 15.70
CA PRO A 149 -12.68 8.60 15.95
C PRO A 149 -11.71 7.43 15.67
N ILE A 150 -10.39 7.62 15.75
CA ILE A 150 -9.41 6.58 15.39
C ILE A 150 -9.62 5.26 16.17
N PRO A 151 -9.88 5.28 17.49
CA PRO A 151 -10.18 4.05 18.23
C PRO A 151 -11.36 3.25 17.66
N GLU A 152 -12.46 3.91 17.29
CA GLU A 152 -13.62 3.25 16.67
C GLU A 152 -13.26 2.67 15.29
N ILE A 153 -12.45 3.38 14.50
CA ILE A 153 -11.99 2.91 13.18
C ILE A 153 -11.14 1.64 13.32
N ILE A 154 -10.26 1.60 14.32
CA ILE A 154 -9.46 0.40 14.63
C ILE A 154 -10.38 -0.77 15.00
N ASP A 155 -11.38 -0.55 15.86
CA ASP A 155 -12.33 -1.59 16.27
C ASP A 155 -13.11 -2.15 15.07
N LEU A 156 -13.53 -1.30 14.13
CA LEU A 156 -14.18 -1.72 12.89
C LEU A 156 -13.26 -2.59 12.01
N CYS A 157 -11.98 -2.26 11.95
CA CYS A 157 -11.01 -3.08 11.21
C CYS A 157 -10.79 -4.43 11.88
N ILE A 158 -10.78 -4.47 13.22
CA ILE A 158 -10.67 -5.72 14.00
C ILE A 158 -11.91 -6.59 13.76
N GLU A 159 -13.11 -6.02 13.88
CA GLU A 159 -14.38 -6.73 13.68
C GLU A 159 -14.49 -7.33 12.27
N ALA A 160 -14.08 -6.58 11.25
CA ALA A 160 -14.12 -7.02 9.86
C ALA A 160 -12.91 -7.92 9.48
N ASP A 161 -11.92 -8.08 10.36
CA ASP A 161 -10.64 -8.77 10.10
C ASP A 161 -9.95 -8.27 8.82
N ILE A 162 -9.84 -6.95 8.67
CA ILE A 162 -9.19 -6.27 7.55
C ILE A 162 -7.97 -5.48 8.00
N VAL A 163 -7.15 -5.05 7.05
CA VAL A 163 -5.93 -4.31 7.35
C VAL A 163 -6.26 -2.89 7.81
N PHE A 164 -5.71 -2.51 8.97
CA PHE A 164 -5.61 -1.12 9.41
C PHE A 164 -4.24 -0.57 9.01
N ASN A 165 -4.22 0.35 8.03
CA ASN A 165 -3.01 1.01 7.56
C ASN A 165 -2.83 2.34 8.28
N LEU A 166 -1.65 2.58 8.82
CA LEU A 166 -1.33 3.77 9.63
C LEU A 166 -1.26 5.06 8.80
N GLY A 167 -1.32 4.99 7.47
CA GLY A 167 -1.18 6.16 6.60
C GLY A 167 0.21 6.81 6.70
N HIS A 168 0.33 8.06 6.25
CA HIS A 168 1.61 8.76 6.26
C HIS A 168 1.75 9.65 7.51
N LEU A 169 1.85 9.03 8.67
CA LEU A 169 2.15 9.69 9.94
C LEU A 169 3.67 9.90 10.10
N ALA A 170 4.06 10.85 10.96
CA ALA A 170 5.44 10.91 11.43
C ALA A 170 5.79 9.63 12.20
N GLY A 171 7.08 9.22 12.21
CA GLY A 171 7.48 7.94 12.79
C GLY A 171 7.04 7.76 14.24
N VAL A 172 7.23 8.78 15.08
CA VAL A 172 6.78 8.77 16.50
C VAL A 172 5.25 8.65 16.63
N GLU A 173 4.48 9.28 15.73
CA GLU A 173 3.03 9.18 15.68
C GLU A 173 2.61 7.76 15.24
N ALA A 174 3.28 7.20 14.23
CA ALA A 174 3.05 5.84 13.74
C ALA A 174 3.32 4.79 14.83
N VAL A 175 4.42 4.91 15.59
CA VAL A 175 4.72 4.05 16.74
C VAL A 175 3.56 4.07 17.75
N ARG A 176 3.04 5.24 18.08
CA ARG A 176 1.92 5.36 19.04
C ARG A 176 0.63 4.72 18.54
N VAL A 177 0.31 4.95 17.26
CA VAL A 177 -0.90 4.37 16.67
C VAL A 177 -0.78 2.85 16.58
N ALA A 178 0.37 2.32 16.15
CA ALA A 178 0.64 0.88 16.09
C ALA A 178 0.50 0.21 17.47
N ASP A 179 1.12 0.81 18.50
CA ASP A 179 1.07 0.30 19.87
C ASP A 179 -0.38 0.33 20.43
N SER A 180 -1.12 1.41 20.22
CA SER A 180 -2.52 1.49 20.63
C SER A 180 -3.40 0.47 19.91
N ALA A 181 -3.22 0.30 18.59
CA ALA A 181 -3.97 -0.68 17.80
C ALA A 181 -3.64 -2.13 18.23
N ALA A 182 -2.36 -2.42 18.51
CA ALA A 182 -1.95 -3.73 19.01
C ALA A 182 -2.58 -4.05 20.38
N ARG A 183 -2.58 -3.08 21.31
CA ARG A 183 -3.24 -3.25 22.63
C ARG A 183 -4.75 -3.49 22.52
N ARG A 184 -5.40 -2.95 21.50
CA ARG A 184 -6.81 -3.22 21.18
C ARG A 184 -7.03 -4.59 20.53
N GLY A 185 -5.97 -5.29 20.15
CA GLY A 185 -6.03 -6.61 19.51
C GLY A 185 -6.06 -6.57 17.98
N CYS A 186 -5.71 -5.43 17.35
CA CYS A 186 -5.56 -5.35 15.89
C CYS A 186 -4.37 -6.19 15.46
N ARG A 187 -4.62 -7.24 14.67
CA ARG A 187 -3.58 -8.17 14.20
C ARG A 187 -3.16 -7.94 12.76
N ARG A 188 -3.91 -7.13 12.01
CA ARG A 188 -3.63 -6.79 10.62
C ARG A 188 -3.34 -5.31 10.52
N MET A 189 -2.10 -4.98 10.78
CA MET A 189 -1.62 -3.61 10.73
C MET A 189 -0.57 -3.46 9.64
N LEU A 190 -0.57 -2.31 8.98
CA LEU A 190 0.37 -1.94 7.94
C LEU A 190 0.90 -0.53 8.20
N ALA A 191 2.19 -0.35 8.09
CA ALA A 191 2.85 0.94 8.23
C ALA A 191 3.73 1.23 7.00
N PRO A 192 3.48 2.32 6.24
CA PRO A 192 4.43 2.82 5.26
C PRO A 192 5.78 3.14 5.94
N ALA A 193 6.86 2.52 5.47
CA ALA A 193 8.14 2.53 6.18
C ALA A 193 9.23 3.36 5.49
N GLY A 194 8.95 3.97 4.33
CA GLY A 194 9.96 4.66 3.54
C GLY A 194 10.66 5.83 4.25
N TYR A 195 10.01 6.44 5.24
CA TYR A 195 10.53 7.59 5.99
C TYR A 195 10.79 7.29 7.48
N LEU A 196 10.66 6.04 7.90
CA LEU A 196 10.94 5.64 9.27
C LEU A 196 12.44 5.54 9.51
N THR A 197 12.87 5.95 10.69
CA THR A 197 14.19 5.58 11.20
C THR A 197 14.22 4.09 11.56
N SER A 198 15.41 3.52 11.65
CA SER A 198 15.59 2.10 12.05
C SER A 198 14.99 1.79 13.42
N ASP A 199 15.03 2.74 14.36
CA ASP A 199 14.46 2.56 15.69
C ASP A 199 12.93 2.62 15.69
N GLU A 200 12.32 3.56 14.93
CA GLU A 200 10.88 3.64 14.72
C GLU A 200 10.35 2.40 14.04
N ALA A 201 11.02 1.94 12.96
CA ALA A 201 10.66 0.71 12.26
C ALA A 201 10.72 -0.51 13.20
N THR A 202 11.75 -0.59 14.04
CA THR A 202 11.90 -1.65 15.06
C THR A 202 10.76 -1.60 16.08
N ALA A 203 10.42 -0.42 16.57
CA ALA A 203 9.34 -0.24 17.55
C ALA A 203 7.97 -0.61 16.95
N ILE A 204 7.71 -0.22 15.71
CA ILE A 204 6.46 -0.55 14.99
C ILE A 204 6.39 -2.07 14.73
N ALA A 205 7.47 -2.69 14.23
CA ALA A 205 7.53 -4.13 13.98
C ALA A 205 7.30 -4.95 15.25
N ALA A 206 7.79 -4.48 16.41
CA ALA A 206 7.59 -5.14 17.70
C ALA A 206 6.11 -5.23 18.12
N THR A 207 5.22 -4.39 17.57
CA THR A 207 3.77 -4.47 17.79
C THR A 207 3.08 -5.55 16.95
N GLY A 208 3.81 -6.20 16.04
CA GLY A 208 3.26 -7.11 15.02
C GLY A 208 2.75 -6.40 13.76
N CYS A 209 2.97 -5.09 13.65
CA CYS A 209 2.65 -4.32 12.45
C CYS A 209 3.60 -4.68 11.31
N VAL A 210 3.05 -4.90 10.12
CA VAL A 210 3.82 -5.14 8.90
C VAL A 210 4.35 -3.82 8.36
N LEU A 211 5.60 -3.79 7.94
CA LEU A 211 6.24 -2.62 7.32
C LEU A 211 6.13 -2.70 5.80
N GLU A 212 5.72 -1.61 5.16
CA GLU A 212 5.63 -1.50 3.71
C GLU A 212 6.75 -0.62 3.16
N PHE A 213 7.53 -1.18 2.25
CA PHE A 213 8.38 -0.39 1.36
C PHE A 213 7.73 -0.33 -0.02
N SER A 214 7.55 0.87 -0.55
CA SER A 214 6.92 1.11 -1.85
C SER A 214 7.86 1.83 -2.81
N PHE A 215 7.87 1.40 -4.09
CA PHE A 215 8.79 1.91 -5.11
C PHE A 215 8.70 3.42 -5.29
N PHE A 216 7.49 3.98 -5.24
CA PHE A 216 7.26 5.41 -5.47
C PHE A 216 8.18 6.29 -4.64
N VAL A 217 8.26 6.06 -3.32
CA VAL A 217 9.00 6.95 -2.40
C VAL A 217 10.52 6.86 -2.58
N PHE A 218 11.03 5.79 -3.19
CA PHE A 218 12.47 5.63 -3.49
C PHE A 218 12.83 6.07 -4.92
N SER A 219 11.84 6.32 -5.77
CA SER A 219 12.04 6.78 -7.13
C SER A 219 12.24 8.29 -7.21
N HIS A 220 12.78 8.76 -8.32
CA HIS A 220 12.85 10.20 -8.61
C HIS A 220 11.48 10.85 -8.87
N ALA A 221 10.44 10.06 -9.04
CA ALA A 221 9.09 10.55 -9.27
C ALA A 221 8.55 11.40 -8.12
N THR A 222 9.00 11.16 -6.89
CA THR A 222 8.63 11.98 -5.72
C THR A 222 9.00 13.45 -5.86
N GLU A 223 10.08 13.75 -6.61
CA GLU A 223 10.57 15.11 -6.83
C GLU A 223 9.77 15.86 -7.92
N VAL A 224 9.03 15.08 -8.74
CA VAL A 224 8.14 15.63 -9.77
C VAL A 224 6.79 15.92 -9.13
N GLY A 225 6.49 17.18 -8.90
CA GLY A 225 5.20 17.56 -8.30
C GLY A 225 4.01 16.98 -9.06
N GLN A 226 3.13 16.32 -8.35
CA GLN A 226 1.83 15.86 -8.85
C GLN A 226 0.77 16.91 -8.58
N THR A 227 -0.20 17.03 -9.50
CA THR A 227 -1.35 17.90 -9.30
C THR A 227 -2.42 17.09 -8.58
N MET A 228 -2.92 17.63 -7.48
CA MET A 228 -4.02 17.07 -6.70
C MET A 228 -5.30 17.92 -6.86
N ILE A 229 -6.36 17.62 -6.12
CA ILE A 229 -7.65 18.34 -6.21
C ILE A 229 -7.51 19.82 -5.87
N ASP A 230 -6.67 20.16 -4.90
CA ASP A 230 -6.44 21.53 -4.46
C ASP A 230 -5.59 22.37 -5.42
N ALA A 231 -5.28 21.82 -6.60
CA ALA A 231 -4.43 22.43 -7.64
C ALA A 231 -2.98 22.66 -7.20
N GLU A 232 -2.59 22.32 -6.00
CA GLU A 232 -1.20 22.36 -5.58
C GLU A 232 -0.47 21.08 -5.99
N ARG A 233 0.84 21.19 -6.15
CA ARG A 233 1.69 20.06 -6.50
C ARG A 233 2.25 19.44 -5.23
N HIS A 234 1.91 18.18 -5.00
CA HIS A 234 2.48 17.41 -3.91
C HIS A 234 3.86 16.89 -4.28
N ARG A 235 4.82 17.10 -3.40
CA ARG A 235 6.21 16.63 -3.54
C ARG A 235 6.65 16.03 -2.25
N PHE A 236 7.06 14.78 -2.31
CA PHE A 236 7.71 14.13 -1.18
C PHE A 236 9.23 14.21 -1.32
N PRO A 237 9.99 14.34 -0.23
CA PRO A 237 11.40 14.05 -0.30
C PRO A 237 11.60 12.59 -0.71
N ARG A 238 12.60 12.31 -1.55
CA ARG A 238 12.93 10.92 -1.87
C ARG A 238 13.45 10.22 -0.62
N ALA A 239 12.92 9.03 -0.34
CA ALA A 239 13.37 8.19 0.76
C ALA A 239 14.78 7.62 0.48
N ASP A 240 15.54 7.35 1.53
CA ASP A 240 16.85 6.73 1.42
C ASP A 240 16.73 5.21 1.27
N PHE A 241 17.09 4.71 0.11
CA PHE A 241 17.01 3.28 -0.20
C PHE A 241 17.98 2.44 0.65
N ALA A 242 19.15 2.96 1.01
CA ALA A 242 20.09 2.28 1.89
C ALA A 242 19.49 2.03 3.27
N SER A 243 18.77 3.02 3.82
CA SER A 243 18.03 2.85 5.08
C SER A 243 16.99 1.74 5.02
N ALA A 244 16.30 1.57 3.88
CA ALA A 244 15.35 0.45 3.71
C ALA A 244 16.07 -0.90 3.72
N VAL A 245 17.21 -1.03 3.03
CA VAL A 245 18.05 -2.24 3.04
C VAL A 245 18.53 -2.56 4.44
N ASP A 246 18.98 -1.56 5.21
CA ASP A 246 19.42 -1.73 6.58
C ASP A 246 18.29 -2.20 7.52
N ILE A 247 17.10 -1.64 7.38
CA ILE A 247 15.91 -2.05 8.15
C ILE A 247 15.55 -3.51 7.83
N ILE A 248 15.50 -3.88 6.54
CA ILE A 248 15.21 -5.26 6.11
C ILE A 248 16.27 -6.23 6.65
N THR A 249 17.54 -5.86 6.58
CA THR A 249 18.64 -6.69 7.06
C THR A 249 18.57 -6.89 8.58
N LYS A 250 18.22 -5.84 9.32
CA LYS A 250 18.11 -5.87 10.78
C LYS A 250 16.92 -6.67 11.28
N LEU A 251 15.74 -6.50 10.64
CA LEU A 251 14.48 -7.09 11.11
C LEU A 251 14.19 -8.47 10.49
N GLY A 252 14.81 -8.78 9.36
CA GLY A 252 14.46 -9.94 8.54
C GLY A 252 13.18 -9.70 7.71
N PRO A 253 12.84 -10.63 6.81
CA PRO A 253 11.77 -10.43 5.82
C PRO A 253 10.35 -10.66 6.36
N ASP A 254 10.15 -11.33 7.49
CA ASP A 254 8.85 -11.92 7.87
C ASP A 254 7.74 -10.89 8.17
N GLY A 255 8.09 -9.71 8.62
CA GLY A 255 7.16 -8.59 8.91
C GLY A 255 7.22 -7.48 7.87
N ILE A 256 7.72 -7.74 6.67
CA ILE A 256 7.94 -6.72 5.64
C ILE A 256 7.23 -7.10 4.35
N ILE A 257 6.65 -6.10 3.66
CA ILE A 257 6.14 -6.22 2.30
C ILE A 257 6.79 -5.19 1.39
N VAL A 258 6.96 -5.57 0.13
CA VAL A 258 7.48 -4.73 -0.96
C VAL A 258 6.40 -4.58 -2.01
N GLN A 259 6.03 -3.34 -2.33
CA GLN A 259 4.89 -2.99 -3.17
C GLN A 259 5.28 -1.95 -4.22
N SER A 260 4.48 -1.81 -5.27
CA SER A 260 4.82 -0.84 -6.33
C SER A 260 4.48 0.60 -5.98
N ASP A 261 3.34 0.84 -5.35
CA ASP A 261 2.79 2.20 -5.19
C ASP A 261 2.83 2.96 -6.53
N SER A 262 2.50 2.25 -7.60
CA SER A 262 2.64 2.74 -8.96
C SER A 262 1.30 2.83 -9.69
N GLY A 263 1.35 3.52 -10.84
CA GLY A 263 0.23 3.83 -11.70
C GLY A 263 0.15 5.30 -12.06
N ALA A 264 0.84 6.19 -11.35
CA ALA A 264 1.01 7.57 -11.76
C ALA A 264 1.81 7.63 -13.08
N VAL A 265 1.46 8.57 -13.97
CA VAL A 265 2.09 8.68 -15.32
C VAL A 265 3.60 9.02 -15.31
N ILE A 266 4.13 9.34 -14.14
CA ILE A 266 5.56 9.62 -13.90
C ILE A 266 6.33 8.37 -13.46
N LEU A 267 5.64 7.22 -13.34
CA LEU A 267 6.19 5.93 -12.94
C LEU A 267 5.99 4.89 -14.05
N PRO A 268 6.77 3.81 -14.06
CA PRO A 268 6.45 2.64 -14.85
C PRO A 268 5.06 2.09 -14.48
N PRO A 269 4.39 1.33 -15.36
CA PRO A 269 3.19 0.60 -14.99
C PRO A 269 3.43 -0.31 -13.77
N PRO A 270 2.39 -0.59 -12.94
CA PRO A 270 2.57 -1.25 -11.63
C PRO A 270 3.40 -2.53 -11.63
N VAL A 271 3.16 -3.43 -12.58
CA VAL A 271 3.89 -4.71 -12.69
C VAL A 271 5.39 -4.47 -12.93
N GLU A 272 5.74 -3.54 -13.82
CA GLU A 272 7.12 -3.20 -14.11
C GLU A 272 7.78 -2.44 -12.95
N ALA A 273 7.04 -1.56 -12.28
CA ALA A 273 7.53 -0.86 -11.10
C ALA A 273 7.86 -1.85 -9.96
N LEU A 274 6.99 -2.82 -9.71
CA LEU A 274 7.27 -3.87 -8.71
C LEU A 274 8.49 -4.70 -9.10
N ARG A 275 8.59 -5.12 -10.38
CA ARG A 275 9.74 -5.88 -10.89
C ARG A 275 11.05 -5.12 -10.70
N GLU A 276 11.08 -3.84 -11.09
CA GLU A 276 12.25 -2.98 -10.94
C GLU A 276 12.64 -2.84 -9.46
N PHE A 277 11.66 -2.61 -8.59
CA PHE A 277 11.91 -2.44 -7.17
C PHE A 277 12.47 -3.69 -6.50
N VAL A 278 11.97 -4.86 -6.85
CA VAL A 278 12.52 -6.14 -6.38
C VAL A 278 13.98 -6.31 -6.83
N MET A 279 14.29 -5.97 -8.08
CA MET A 279 15.66 -6.02 -8.59
C MET A 279 16.60 -5.04 -7.87
N MET A 280 16.12 -3.88 -7.44
CA MET A 280 16.93 -2.96 -6.64
C MET A 280 17.34 -3.61 -5.31
N PHE A 281 16.43 -4.30 -4.64
CA PHE A 281 16.74 -5.02 -3.40
C PHE A 281 17.65 -6.23 -3.64
N GLU A 282 17.43 -6.99 -4.71
CA GLU A 282 18.33 -8.09 -5.10
C GLU A 282 19.76 -7.60 -5.36
N GLY A 283 19.89 -6.50 -6.12
CA GLY A 283 21.17 -5.85 -6.38
C GLY A 283 21.86 -5.31 -5.13
N SER A 284 21.11 -5.08 -4.05
CA SER A 284 21.62 -4.67 -2.73
C SER A 284 21.91 -5.84 -1.80
N GLY A 285 21.82 -7.08 -2.28
CA GLY A 285 22.19 -8.28 -1.53
C GLY A 285 21.06 -8.92 -0.72
N ILE A 286 19.82 -8.47 -0.86
CA ILE A 286 18.66 -9.15 -0.25
C ILE A 286 18.45 -10.48 -1.00
N SER A 287 18.36 -11.58 -0.25
CA SER A 287 18.26 -12.90 -0.84
C SER A 287 16.96 -13.14 -1.60
N ALA A 288 17.01 -13.99 -2.64
CA ALA A 288 15.84 -14.37 -3.42
C ALA A 288 14.71 -14.98 -2.56
N GLU A 289 15.05 -15.71 -1.50
CA GLU A 289 14.07 -16.25 -0.55
C GLU A 289 13.37 -15.14 0.20
N ALA A 290 14.11 -14.16 0.73
CA ALA A 290 13.54 -13.00 1.42
C ALA A 290 12.64 -12.19 0.49
N LEU A 291 13.06 -11.97 -0.76
CA LEU A 291 12.27 -11.25 -1.76
C LEU A 291 10.93 -11.96 -2.02
N ARG A 292 10.92 -13.28 -2.25
CA ARG A 292 9.66 -14.03 -2.45
C ARG A 292 8.72 -13.93 -1.25
N ARG A 293 9.25 -13.93 -0.04
CA ARG A 293 8.43 -13.69 1.16
C ARG A 293 7.82 -12.30 1.15
N MET A 294 8.63 -11.27 0.89
CA MET A 294 8.20 -9.86 0.97
C MET A 294 7.24 -9.46 -0.16
N VAL A 295 7.32 -10.06 -1.34
CA VAL A 295 6.40 -9.73 -2.45
C VAL A 295 5.25 -10.73 -2.61
N GLY A 296 5.34 -11.92 -2.03
CA GLY A 296 4.34 -12.98 -2.22
C GLY A 296 3.66 -13.43 -0.95
N GLU A 297 4.40 -14.08 -0.05
CA GLU A 297 3.82 -14.73 1.13
C GLU A 297 3.25 -13.73 2.14
N ASN A 298 4.01 -12.72 2.49
CA ASN A 298 3.62 -11.74 3.50
C ASN A 298 2.42 -10.91 3.06
N PRO A 299 2.40 -10.27 1.86
CA PRO A 299 1.23 -9.52 1.44
C PRO A 299 0.01 -10.43 1.21
N ALA A 300 0.20 -11.68 0.75
CA ALA A 300 -0.91 -12.63 0.65
C ALA A 300 -1.55 -12.93 2.01
N ARG A 301 -0.73 -13.16 3.04
CA ARG A 301 -1.20 -13.37 4.42
C ARG A 301 -1.87 -12.11 4.97
N LEU A 302 -1.27 -10.94 4.76
CA LEU A 302 -1.80 -9.66 5.26
C LEU A 302 -3.17 -9.36 4.67
N PHE A 303 -3.29 -9.42 3.34
CA PHE A 303 -4.51 -9.09 2.61
C PHE A 303 -5.45 -10.27 2.35
N LYS A 304 -5.20 -11.44 2.94
CA LYS A 304 -6.01 -12.66 2.79
C LYS A 304 -6.20 -13.08 1.31
N VAL A 305 -5.16 -12.98 0.52
CA VAL A 305 -5.16 -13.52 -0.85
C VAL A 305 -4.92 -15.03 -0.76
N ALA A 306 -5.87 -15.80 -1.27
CA ALA A 306 -5.80 -17.26 -1.21
C ALA A 306 -4.53 -17.79 -1.91
N SER A 307 -3.95 -18.86 -1.36
CA SER A 307 -2.96 -19.64 -2.09
C SER A 307 -3.63 -20.26 -3.32
N THR A 308 -3.08 -20.05 -4.48
CA THR A 308 -3.47 -20.83 -5.66
C THR A 308 -2.81 -22.21 -5.56
N ASP A 309 -3.33 -23.07 -4.70
CA ASP A 309 -3.19 -24.50 -4.92
C ASP A 309 -4.11 -24.84 -6.10
N VAL A 310 -3.64 -24.51 -7.30
CA VAL A 310 -4.18 -25.14 -8.50
C VAL A 310 -3.79 -26.60 -8.37
N ALA A 311 -4.75 -27.44 -8.01
CA ALA A 311 -4.64 -28.88 -8.14
C ALA A 311 -4.08 -29.14 -9.55
N ARG A 312 -2.84 -29.66 -9.59
CA ARG A 312 -2.21 -30.17 -10.81
C ARG A 312 -2.91 -31.44 -11.25
#